data_f9a0d5214fd69068d407c4baef389f4a
#
_entry.id   f9a0d5214fd69068d407c4baef389f4a
#
_cell.length_a   1.000
_cell.length_b   1.000
_cell.length_c   1.000
_cell.angle_alpha   90.00
_cell.angle_beta   90.00
_cell.angle_gamma   90.00
#
_symmetry.space_group_name_H-M   'P 1'
#
loop_
_entity.id
_entity.type
_entity.pdbx_description
1 polymer ?
#
loop_
_entity_poly.entity_id
_entity_poly.type
_entity_poly.pdbx_seq_one_letter_code
_entity_poly.pdbx_strand_id
1 'polypeptide(L)'
;VLSACTVDPPPAPQSTETSQAVAPTSKATQIIVAVDSIGAGFNPHLLSDQSPVNAAVSSLVLPSAFRPVADPATSTGSRWEMDPALLVSAAVTGTRPFTVTYTIAPEAAWTDNAPIAADDFWYLWRQMVSQRGVVDPAGYDLITGVQSLDGGKTAVVTFAQPYPAWRELFNNLLPAHIVKDVPGGFPAGLARALQVTGGQFRVDTIDPQRDEILLARNDRFWRQPATPDQILFRRAGVPAALADSIRNGDTQVAQVHGGAAAFAQLSAIPEVRTSRVITPRVMQLTLRAQQPALADPVVRKAILGLIDVDLLAAVGAGSDNSVTLDQALIRAPSDPGYLATAPAPLGRDRALALFAQAGYQVDSSTAASTVAPDAPAPLPQEVTRGRISRAGEVLSLVIGAAANDPASVAVANTAADQLRNAGIAATVLALDPPVLYGAALLNNRVDAIVGWYRAGGDLATVLASRYGCPALEAVPVKITSPGASQSVAPQPDTADQQPGSASPAEPAPLVRAPSNLTGICDPSIQPLIDGALDGSRDINGVIAAVEPRLWAMATVLPIIQDTTIVAAGPSVRNVSLTGAVPVGIVGDAGAWVKVNR
;
A
#
# COMPACT_ATOMS: atom_id res chain seq x y z
N VAL A 1 8.68 -82.25 -56.38
CA VAL A 1 8.15 -80.97 -56.82
C VAL A 1 7.30 -80.41 -55.69
N LEU A 2 7.83 -79.46 -54.95
CA LEU A 2 7.15 -78.75 -53.87
C LEU A 2 6.70 -77.41 -54.47
N SER A 3 5.37 -77.18 -54.53
CA SER A 3 4.76 -75.91 -54.85
C SER A 3 4.62 -75.09 -53.57
N ALA A 4 5.34 -73.97 -53.47
CA ALA A 4 5.19 -73.01 -52.43
C ALA A 4 4.06 -72.03 -52.82
N CYS A 5 2.99 -71.99 -52.06
CA CYS A 5 1.99 -70.93 -52.15
C CYS A 5 2.53 -69.68 -51.43
N THR A 6 2.79 -68.62 -52.16
CA THR A 6 3.05 -67.29 -51.66
C THR A 6 1.68 -66.59 -51.42
N VAL A 7 1.37 -66.28 -50.19
CA VAL A 7 0.21 -65.43 -49.82
C VAL A 7 0.71 -63.98 -49.77
N ASP A 8 0.13 -63.11 -50.58
CA ASP A 8 0.38 -61.67 -50.55
C ASP A 8 -0.09 -61.11 -49.22
N PRO A 9 0.70 -60.25 -48.57
CA PRO A 9 0.26 -59.60 -47.35
C PRO A 9 -0.87 -58.56 -47.62
N PRO A 10 -1.82 -58.42 -46.73
CA PRO A 10 -2.89 -57.41 -46.89
C PRO A 10 -2.31 -56.00 -46.96
N PRO A 11 -2.90 -55.11 -47.79
CA PRO A 11 -2.46 -53.72 -47.88
C PRO A 11 -2.57 -53.03 -46.51
N ALA A 12 -1.57 -52.19 -46.22
CA ALA A 12 -1.53 -51.40 -44.98
C ALA A 12 -2.78 -50.51 -44.85
N PRO A 13 -3.35 -50.35 -43.61
CA PRO A 13 -4.49 -49.46 -43.40
C PRO A 13 -4.11 -48.02 -43.78
N GLN A 14 -4.84 -47.45 -44.73
CA GLN A 14 -4.74 -46.05 -45.07
C GLN A 14 -5.34 -45.25 -43.89
N SER A 15 -4.48 -44.55 -43.16
CA SER A 15 -4.89 -43.55 -42.19
C SER A 15 -5.61 -42.41 -42.95
N THR A 16 -6.91 -42.36 -42.85
CA THR A 16 -7.67 -41.17 -43.21
C THR A 16 -7.34 -40.14 -42.12
N GLU A 17 -6.27 -39.39 -42.29
CA GLU A 17 -6.09 -38.15 -41.55
C GLU A 17 -7.24 -37.22 -41.95
N THR A 18 -8.28 -37.24 -41.14
CA THR A 18 -9.24 -36.14 -41.12
C THR A 18 -8.45 -34.93 -40.69
N SER A 19 -8.03 -34.10 -41.62
CA SER A 19 -7.54 -32.76 -41.36
C SER A 19 -8.66 -32.03 -40.59
N GLN A 20 -8.60 -32.11 -39.26
CA GLN A 20 -9.37 -31.18 -38.46
C GLN A 20 -8.82 -29.80 -38.82
N ALA A 21 -9.63 -29.04 -39.57
CA ALA A 21 -9.42 -27.64 -39.76
C ALA A 21 -9.21 -27.04 -38.33
N VAL A 22 -7.98 -26.64 -38.04
CA VAL A 22 -7.67 -25.89 -36.83
C VAL A 22 -8.57 -24.67 -36.89
N ALA A 23 -9.58 -24.65 -36.02
CA ALA A 23 -10.43 -23.47 -35.86
C ALA A 23 -9.49 -22.28 -35.69
N PRO A 24 -9.72 -21.16 -36.39
CA PRO A 24 -8.86 -19.99 -36.24
C PRO A 24 -8.85 -19.65 -34.78
N THR A 25 -7.69 -19.77 -34.14
CA THR A 25 -7.48 -19.32 -32.78
C THR A 25 -7.85 -17.83 -32.76
N SER A 26 -8.99 -17.48 -32.22
CA SER A 26 -9.38 -16.09 -32.03
C SER A 26 -8.23 -15.43 -31.27
N LYS A 27 -7.68 -14.33 -31.81
CA LYS A 27 -6.65 -13.58 -31.09
C LYS A 27 -7.18 -13.24 -29.72
N ALA A 28 -6.43 -13.61 -28.68
CA ALA A 28 -6.77 -13.30 -27.30
C ALA A 28 -7.07 -11.80 -27.17
N THR A 29 -8.18 -11.47 -26.49
CA THR A 29 -8.59 -10.09 -26.26
C THR A 29 -7.71 -9.50 -25.15
N GLN A 30 -6.77 -8.63 -25.53
CA GLN A 30 -5.89 -7.94 -24.60
C GLN A 30 -6.31 -6.48 -24.48
N ILE A 31 -6.49 -6.01 -23.23
CA ILE A 31 -6.69 -4.59 -22.90
C ILE A 31 -5.40 -4.06 -22.33
N ILE A 32 -4.91 -2.96 -22.89
CA ILE A 32 -3.67 -2.32 -22.47
C ILE A 32 -4.02 -1.11 -21.61
N VAL A 33 -3.47 -1.10 -20.38
CA VAL A 33 -3.58 -0.03 -19.40
C VAL A 33 -2.22 0.66 -19.30
N ALA A 34 -2.14 1.89 -19.76
CA ALA A 34 -0.94 2.71 -19.60
C ALA A 34 -0.86 3.26 -18.18
N VAL A 35 0.31 3.12 -17.57
CA VAL A 35 0.64 3.60 -16.21
C VAL A 35 1.99 4.33 -16.23
N ASP A 36 2.31 5.09 -15.19
CA ASP A 36 3.62 5.77 -15.12
C ASP A 36 4.78 4.77 -15.00
N SER A 37 4.61 3.80 -14.12
CA SER A 37 5.52 2.67 -13.92
C SER A 37 4.77 1.56 -13.19
N ILE A 38 5.21 0.33 -13.36
CA ILE A 38 4.67 -0.79 -12.56
C ILE A 38 5.18 -0.76 -11.12
N GLY A 39 6.20 0.06 -10.83
CA GLY A 39 6.79 0.14 -9.50
C GLY A 39 7.53 -1.15 -9.10
N ALA A 40 7.78 -1.28 -7.80
CA ALA A 40 8.28 -2.50 -7.19
C ALA A 40 7.51 -2.75 -5.89
N GLY A 41 7.23 -4.03 -5.62
CA GLY A 41 6.46 -4.43 -4.44
C GLY A 41 4.98 -4.64 -4.75
N PHE A 42 4.54 -5.88 -4.49
CA PHE A 42 3.18 -6.33 -4.79
C PHE A 42 2.44 -6.83 -3.54
N ASN A 43 2.91 -6.44 -2.35
CA ASN A 43 2.20 -6.71 -1.11
C ASN A 43 1.27 -5.54 -0.75
N PRO A 44 -0.07 -5.66 -0.93
CA PRO A 44 -0.99 -4.56 -0.68
C PRO A 44 -1.09 -4.15 0.80
N HIS A 45 -0.52 -4.94 1.70
CA HIS A 45 -0.56 -4.71 3.14
C HIS A 45 0.64 -3.93 3.68
N LEU A 46 1.61 -3.55 2.82
CA LEU A 46 2.79 -2.79 3.22
C LEU A 46 2.69 -1.33 2.79
N LEU A 47 3.13 -0.41 3.66
CA LEU A 47 3.25 1.02 3.35
C LEU A 47 4.23 1.27 2.19
N SER A 48 5.30 0.46 2.13
CA SER A 48 6.30 0.53 1.07
C SER A 48 5.77 0.26 -0.33
N ASP A 49 4.71 -0.54 -0.42
CA ASP A 49 4.19 -1.06 -1.69
C ASP A 49 2.92 -0.32 -2.13
N GLN A 50 2.56 0.79 -1.45
CA GLN A 50 1.37 1.56 -1.79
C GLN A 50 1.55 2.31 -3.11
N SER A 51 0.93 1.81 -4.16
CA SER A 51 0.88 2.44 -5.48
C SER A 51 -0.46 2.17 -6.17
N PRO A 52 -0.90 3.02 -7.12
CA PRO A 52 -2.11 2.75 -7.90
C PRO A 52 -2.05 1.43 -8.65
N VAL A 53 -0.88 1.05 -9.15
CA VAL A 53 -0.69 -0.22 -9.89
C VAL A 53 -0.78 -1.42 -8.96
N ASN A 54 -0.14 -1.37 -7.78
CA ASN A 54 -0.27 -2.45 -6.80
C ASN A 54 -1.72 -2.62 -6.33
N ALA A 55 -2.42 -1.53 -6.04
CA ALA A 55 -3.83 -1.57 -5.68
C ALA A 55 -4.68 -2.20 -6.81
N ALA A 56 -4.43 -1.80 -8.06
CA ALA A 56 -5.10 -2.33 -9.24
C ALA A 56 -4.84 -3.84 -9.42
N VAL A 57 -3.58 -4.25 -9.42
CA VAL A 57 -3.19 -5.66 -9.58
C VAL A 57 -3.78 -6.50 -8.45
N SER A 58 -3.59 -6.09 -7.20
CA SER A 58 -4.09 -6.82 -6.03
C SER A 58 -5.60 -7.03 -6.08
N SER A 59 -6.36 -6.00 -6.46
CA SER A 59 -7.83 -6.10 -6.56
C SER A 59 -8.30 -7.08 -7.64
N LEU A 60 -7.51 -7.30 -8.68
CA LEU A 60 -7.83 -8.19 -9.80
C LEU A 60 -7.41 -9.64 -9.55
N VAL A 61 -6.34 -9.84 -8.77
CA VAL A 61 -5.72 -11.17 -8.65
C VAL A 61 -5.83 -11.79 -7.27
N LEU A 62 -6.12 -11.00 -6.21
CA LEU A 62 -6.23 -11.50 -4.85
C LEU A 62 -7.70 -11.59 -4.39
N PRO A 63 -8.06 -12.65 -3.68
CA PRO A 63 -9.39 -12.79 -3.11
C PRO A 63 -9.56 -11.84 -1.92
N SER A 64 -10.77 -11.32 -1.75
CA SER A 64 -11.12 -10.41 -0.65
C SER A 64 -12.41 -10.85 0.02
N ALA A 65 -12.49 -10.72 1.34
CA ALA A 65 -13.72 -11.01 2.07
C ALA A 65 -14.82 -10.02 1.72
N PHE A 66 -14.45 -8.75 1.58
CA PHE A 66 -15.33 -7.66 1.17
C PHE A 66 -14.63 -6.79 0.13
N ARG A 67 -15.41 -6.11 -0.69
CA ARG A 67 -14.91 -5.14 -1.66
C ARG A 67 -15.54 -3.78 -1.43
N PRO A 68 -14.76 -2.69 -1.52
CA PRO A 68 -15.30 -1.35 -1.37
C PRO A 68 -16.07 -0.95 -2.62
N VAL A 69 -17.26 -0.40 -2.40
CA VAL A 69 -18.12 0.19 -3.43
C VAL A 69 -18.32 1.65 -3.09
N ALA A 70 -18.28 2.53 -4.06
CA ALA A 70 -18.48 3.97 -3.84
C ALA A 70 -19.87 4.22 -3.24
N ASP A 71 -19.92 4.93 -2.11
CA ASP A 71 -21.14 5.33 -1.44
C ASP A 71 -20.92 6.68 -0.74
N PRO A 72 -21.30 7.79 -1.38
CA PRO A 72 -21.08 9.13 -0.81
C PRO A 72 -21.90 9.41 0.47
N ALA A 73 -22.83 8.53 0.81
CA ALA A 73 -23.62 8.68 2.05
C ALA A 73 -22.86 8.20 3.32
N THR A 74 -21.76 7.48 3.14
CA THR A 74 -20.92 7.01 4.27
C THR A 74 -19.85 8.03 4.65
N SER A 75 -19.35 7.94 5.88
CA SER A 75 -18.27 8.80 6.38
C SER A 75 -16.92 8.56 5.71
N THR A 76 -16.77 7.47 4.98
CA THR A 76 -15.55 7.07 4.26
C THR A 76 -15.69 7.20 2.74
N GLY A 77 -16.86 7.61 2.23
CA GLY A 77 -17.15 7.66 0.79
C GLY A 77 -17.31 6.29 0.14
N SER A 78 -17.25 5.22 0.91
CA SER A 78 -17.41 3.84 0.43
C SER A 78 -18.15 2.96 1.44
N ARG A 79 -18.80 1.95 0.92
CA ARG A 79 -19.41 0.89 1.70
C ARG A 79 -18.77 -0.45 1.30
N TRP A 80 -18.64 -1.35 2.25
CA TRP A 80 -18.01 -2.64 2.03
C TRP A 80 -19.08 -3.71 1.77
N GLU A 81 -19.05 -4.30 0.59
CA GLU A 81 -19.93 -5.39 0.18
C GLU A 81 -19.19 -6.72 0.23
N MET A 82 -19.87 -7.75 0.75
CA MET A 82 -19.32 -9.10 0.79
C MET A 82 -19.04 -9.59 -0.64
N ASP A 83 -17.82 -10.12 -0.86
CA ASP A 83 -17.48 -10.72 -2.14
C ASP A 83 -18.04 -12.15 -2.23
N PRO A 84 -19.09 -12.38 -3.03
CA PRO A 84 -19.70 -13.71 -3.16
C PRO A 84 -18.78 -14.72 -3.86
N ALA A 85 -17.69 -14.28 -4.46
CA ALA A 85 -16.70 -15.20 -5.01
C ALA A 85 -15.92 -15.89 -3.90
N LEU A 86 -15.57 -15.19 -2.83
CA LEU A 86 -14.86 -15.78 -1.71
C LEU A 86 -15.79 -16.36 -0.63
N LEU A 87 -16.87 -15.64 -0.30
CA LEU A 87 -17.69 -15.95 0.87
C LEU A 87 -19.11 -16.36 0.49
N VAL A 88 -19.61 -17.38 1.17
CA VAL A 88 -21.04 -17.74 1.19
C VAL A 88 -21.77 -16.84 2.20
N SER A 89 -21.14 -16.58 3.35
CA SER A 89 -21.69 -15.70 4.38
C SER A 89 -20.59 -15.10 5.25
N ALA A 90 -20.87 -13.94 5.82
CA ALA A 90 -20.07 -13.35 6.88
C ALA A 90 -20.99 -12.59 7.84
N ALA A 91 -20.93 -12.88 9.11
CA ALA A 91 -21.82 -12.29 10.12
C ALA A 91 -21.18 -12.24 11.50
N VAL A 92 -21.61 -11.29 12.31
CA VAL A 92 -21.36 -11.30 13.75
C VAL A 92 -22.16 -12.40 14.38
N THR A 93 -21.49 -13.41 14.93
CA THR A 93 -22.08 -14.61 15.53
C THR A 93 -22.02 -14.62 17.06
N GLY A 94 -21.24 -13.72 17.66
CA GLY A 94 -21.14 -13.54 19.09
C GLY A 94 -20.89 -12.09 19.47
N THR A 95 -21.46 -11.63 20.58
CA THR A 95 -21.27 -10.27 21.08
C THR A 95 -20.36 -10.23 22.32
N ARG A 96 -20.20 -11.36 23.03
CA ARG A 96 -19.32 -11.51 24.22
C ARG A 96 -18.77 -12.93 24.28
N PRO A 97 -17.56 -13.17 23.78
CA PRO A 97 -16.68 -12.24 23.06
C PRO A 97 -17.26 -11.83 21.71
N PHE A 98 -16.84 -10.66 21.20
CA PHE A 98 -17.22 -10.23 19.86
C PHE A 98 -16.60 -11.18 18.84
N THR A 99 -17.45 -11.82 18.05
CA THR A 99 -17.03 -12.90 17.15
C THR A 99 -17.66 -12.72 15.78
N VAL A 100 -16.87 -12.84 14.74
CA VAL A 100 -17.30 -12.82 13.34
C VAL A 100 -16.99 -14.16 12.72
N THR A 101 -17.99 -14.75 12.08
CA THR A 101 -17.83 -16.02 11.35
C THR A 101 -17.88 -15.75 9.85
N TYR A 102 -16.84 -16.20 9.14
CA TYR A 102 -16.73 -16.16 7.68
C TYR A 102 -16.86 -17.58 7.14
N THR A 103 -17.87 -17.82 6.29
CA THR A 103 -18.04 -19.09 5.59
C THR A 103 -17.50 -18.95 4.18
N ILE A 104 -16.40 -19.64 3.88
CA ILE A 104 -15.68 -19.56 2.61
C ILE A 104 -16.39 -20.47 1.59
N ALA A 105 -16.52 -19.99 0.36
CA ALA A 105 -17.09 -20.79 -0.72
C ALA A 105 -16.32 -22.11 -0.90
N PRO A 106 -17.01 -23.26 -0.97
CA PRO A 106 -16.33 -24.56 -1.09
C PRO A 106 -15.39 -24.64 -2.28
N GLU A 107 -15.76 -24.00 -3.40
CA GLU A 107 -15.02 -23.99 -4.65
C GLU A 107 -13.84 -23.03 -4.66
N ALA A 108 -13.77 -22.11 -3.69
CA ALA A 108 -12.73 -21.09 -3.64
C ALA A 108 -11.35 -21.73 -3.50
N ALA A 109 -10.50 -21.51 -4.48
CA ALA A 109 -9.17 -22.10 -4.59
C ALA A 109 -8.15 -21.13 -5.18
N TRP A 110 -6.91 -21.29 -4.81
CA TRP A 110 -5.77 -20.63 -5.43
C TRP A 110 -5.48 -21.20 -6.83
N THR A 111 -4.72 -20.48 -7.65
CA THR A 111 -4.38 -20.89 -9.03
C THR A 111 -3.55 -22.18 -9.12
N ASP A 112 -2.93 -22.61 -8.03
CA ASP A 112 -2.23 -23.89 -7.89
C ASP A 112 -3.13 -25.04 -7.39
N ASN A 113 -4.43 -24.79 -7.25
CA ASN A 113 -5.49 -25.66 -6.75
C ASN A 113 -5.47 -25.88 -5.22
N ALA A 114 -4.63 -25.22 -4.44
CA ALA A 114 -4.77 -25.22 -3.01
C ALA A 114 -6.08 -24.52 -2.61
N PRO A 115 -6.86 -25.07 -1.64
CA PRO A 115 -8.10 -24.42 -1.21
C PRO A 115 -7.79 -23.09 -0.52
N ILE A 116 -8.59 -22.05 -0.78
CA ILE A 116 -8.58 -20.85 0.08
C ILE A 116 -9.28 -21.24 1.38
N ALA A 117 -8.61 -21.03 2.51
CA ALA A 117 -9.00 -21.57 3.80
C ALA A 117 -8.81 -20.58 4.96
N ALA A 118 -9.32 -20.92 6.12
CA ALA A 118 -9.14 -20.15 7.36
C ALA A 118 -7.67 -19.91 7.72
N ASP A 119 -6.75 -20.76 7.24
CA ASP A 119 -5.31 -20.59 7.42
C ASP A 119 -4.76 -19.34 6.74
N ASP A 120 -5.34 -18.92 5.59
CA ASP A 120 -4.97 -17.68 4.91
C ASP A 120 -5.41 -16.46 5.73
N PHE A 121 -6.58 -16.54 6.41
CA PHE A 121 -7.06 -15.52 7.36
C PHE A 121 -6.14 -15.45 8.57
N TRP A 122 -5.80 -16.58 9.16
CA TRP A 122 -4.89 -16.66 10.30
C TRP A 122 -3.51 -16.10 9.95
N TYR A 123 -2.97 -16.48 8.79
CA TYR A 123 -1.67 -15.99 8.31
C TYR A 123 -1.65 -14.47 8.17
N LEU A 124 -2.64 -13.91 7.44
CA LEU A 124 -2.71 -12.46 7.26
C LEU A 124 -2.80 -11.72 8.59
N TRP A 125 -3.69 -12.16 9.49
CA TRP A 125 -3.77 -11.60 10.84
C TRP A 125 -2.40 -11.59 11.53
N ARG A 126 -1.72 -12.72 11.57
CA ARG A 126 -0.41 -12.83 12.25
C ARG A 126 0.63 -11.89 11.66
N GLN A 127 0.66 -11.72 10.35
CA GLN A 127 1.57 -10.79 9.70
C GLN A 127 1.22 -9.32 10.03
N MET A 128 -0.05 -8.95 9.95
CA MET A 128 -0.50 -7.58 10.22
C MET A 128 -0.18 -7.09 11.63
N VAL A 129 -0.18 -7.99 12.63
CA VAL A 129 0.11 -7.63 14.03
C VAL A 129 1.58 -7.81 14.43
N SER A 130 2.42 -8.40 13.59
CA SER A 130 3.83 -8.66 13.92
C SER A 130 4.83 -7.87 13.07
N GLN A 131 4.43 -7.43 11.86
CA GLN A 131 5.33 -6.74 10.93
C GLN A 131 5.22 -5.22 11.09
N ARG A 132 6.37 -4.53 11.01
CA ARG A 132 6.40 -3.05 10.96
C ARG A 132 6.13 -2.55 9.56
N GLY A 133 5.56 -1.35 9.46
CA GLY A 133 5.27 -0.72 8.17
C GLY A 133 4.10 -1.36 7.42
N VAL A 134 3.20 -2.05 8.14
CA VAL A 134 1.93 -2.54 7.60
C VAL A 134 0.88 -1.42 7.53
N VAL A 135 -0.10 -1.58 6.66
CA VAL A 135 -1.16 -0.59 6.43
C VAL A 135 -2.30 -0.78 7.44
N ASP A 136 -2.55 0.24 8.25
CA ASP A 136 -3.72 0.40 9.14
C ASP A 136 -4.12 -0.89 9.92
N PRO A 137 -3.25 -1.44 10.77
CA PRO A 137 -3.44 -2.76 11.40
C PRO A 137 -4.34 -2.77 12.64
N ALA A 138 -4.86 -1.64 13.12
CA ALA A 138 -5.52 -1.55 14.43
C ALA A 138 -6.70 -2.53 14.60
N GLY A 139 -7.45 -2.82 13.54
CA GLY A 139 -8.51 -3.83 13.59
C GLY A 139 -7.99 -5.25 13.79
N TYR A 140 -6.84 -5.57 13.22
CA TYR A 140 -6.16 -6.86 13.42
C TYR A 140 -5.59 -6.98 14.82
N ASP A 141 -5.13 -5.88 15.42
CA ASP A 141 -4.62 -5.86 16.81
C ASP A 141 -5.68 -6.25 17.84
N LEU A 142 -6.97 -6.11 17.52
CA LEU A 142 -8.09 -6.51 18.36
C LEU A 142 -8.39 -8.01 18.30
N ILE A 143 -7.90 -8.73 17.30
CA ILE A 143 -8.17 -10.16 17.14
C ILE A 143 -7.40 -10.95 18.20
N THR A 144 -8.11 -11.80 18.92
CA THR A 144 -7.55 -12.70 19.94
C THR A 144 -7.38 -14.12 19.43
N GLY A 145 -8.06 -14.48 18.34
CA GLY A 145 -7.94 -15.81 17.73
C GLY A 145 -8.69 -15.93 16.42
N VAL A 146 -8.17 -16.79 15.55
CA VAL A 146 -8.82 -17.25 14.32
C VAL A 146 -8.89 -18.76 14.40
N GLN A 147 -10.09 -19.32 14.49
CA GLN A 147 -10.34 -20.75 14.54
C GLN A 147 -10.80 -21.25 13.17
N SER A 148 -10.23 -22.37 12.75
CA SER A 148 -10.59 -23.05 11.52
C SER A 148 -11.58 -24.17 11.82
N LEU A 149 -12.72 -24.19 11.12
CA LEU A 149 -13.74 -25.23 11.19
C LEU A 149 -14.08 -25.74 9.78
N ASP A 150 -14.85 -26.80 9.71
CA ASP A 150 -15.40 -27.37 8.47
C ASP A 150 -14.33 -27.64 7.40
N GLY A 151 -13.22 -28.26 7.83
CA GLY A 151 -12.12 -28.55 6.92
C GLY A 151 -11.41 -27.32 6.36
N GLY A 152 -11.41 -26.22 7.10
CA GLY A 152 -10.80 -24.95 6.71
C GLY A 152 -11.74 -23.99 5.97
N LYS A 153 -12.98 -24.36 5.71
CA LYS A 153 -13.93 -23.52 4.98
C LYS A 153 -14.73 -22.57 5.87
N THR A 154 -14.53 -22.60 7.18
CA THR A 154 -15.11 -21.66 8.12
C THR A 154 -14.02 -21.03 8.98
N ALA A 155 -13.87 -19.71 8.94
CA ALA A 155 -12.99 -18.95 9.80
C ALA A 155 -13.82 -18.23 10.88
N VAL A 156 -13.62 -18.60 12.13
CA VAL A 156 -14.24 -17.95 13.30
C VAL A 156 -13.22 -17.02 13.94
N VAL A 157 -13.47 -15.72 13.82
CA VAL A 157 -12.56 -14.66 14.28
C VAL A 157 -13.12 -14.05 15.56
N THR A 158 -12.36 -14.15 16.65
CA THR A 158 -12.73 -13.62 17.95
C THR A 158 -11.91 -12.38 18.26
N PHE A 159 -12.55 -11.37 18.84
CA PHE A 159 -11.96 -10.08 19.16
C PHE A 159 -11.99 -9.81 20.67
N ALA A 160 -11.03 -9.04 21.16
CA ALA A 160 -10.98 -8.58 22.54
C ALA A 160 -12.12 -7.62 22.89
N GLN A 161 -12.64 -6.87 21.90
CA GLN A 161 -13.70 -5.89 22.03
C GLN A 161 -14.50 -5.78 20.73
N PRO A 162 -15.68 -5.14 20.71
CA PRO A 162 -16.41 -4.86 19.47
C PRO A 162 -15.55 -4.09 18.48
N TYR A 163 -15.71 -4.39 17.19
CA TYR A 163 -15.04 -3.69 16.11
C TYR A 163 -16.01 -3.49 14.93
N PRO A 164 -16.64 -2.32 14.82
CA PRO A 164 -17.66 -2.04 13.79
C PRO A 164 -17.15 -2.15 12.36
N ALA A 165 -15.88 -1.80 12.12
CA ALA A 165 -15.27 -1.83 10.79
C ALA A 165 -14.71 -3.22 10.38
N TRP A 166 -15.17 -4.32 11.00
CA TRP A 166 -14.69 -5.68 10.74
C TRP A 166 -14.77 -6.10 9.26
N ARG A 167 -15.63 -5.45 8.45
CA ARG A 167 -15.74 -5.69 7.01
C ARG A 167 -14.53 -5.19 6.22
N GLU A 168 -13.68 -4.35 6.81
CA GLU A 168 -12.42 -3.91 6.20
C GLU A 168 -11.28 -4.90 6.38
N LEU A 169 -11.47 -5.93 7.21
CA LEU A 169 -10.46 -6.97 7.44
C LEU A 169 -10.51 -8.05 6.35
N PHE A 170 -9.39 -8.77 6.22
CA PHE A 170 -9.24 -9.93 5.34
C PHE A 170 -9.52 -9.66 3.86
N ASN A 171 -9.20 -8.44 3.42
CA ASN A 171 -9.18 -8.07 2.01
C ASN A 171 -7.80 -8.35 1.42
N ASN A 172 -7.73 -8.69 0.14
CA ASN A 172 -6.50 -9.07 -0.55
C ASN A 172 -5.75 -10.18 0.19
N LEU A 173 -6.41 -11.30 0.47
CA LEU A 173 -5.78 -12.46 1.12
C LEU A 173 -4.56 -12.93 0.34
N LEU A 174 -3.53 -13.34 1.06
CA LEU A 174 -2.31 -13.89 0.49
C LEU A 174 -2.29 -15.42 0.64
N PRO A 175 -1.72 -16.15 -0.33
CA PRO A 175 -1.60 -17.61 -0.25
C PRO A 175 -0.60 -18.00 0.83
N ALA A 176 -1.09 -18.30 2.03
CA ALA A 176 -0.28 -18.57 3.22
C ALA A 176 0.73 -19.70 2.98
N HIS A 177 0.31 -20.77 2.28
CA HIS A 177 1.13 -21.93 1.95
C HIS A 177 2.34 -21.61 1.05
N ILE A 178 2.30 -20.49 0.33
CA ILE A 178 3.41 -20.02 -0.51
C ILE A 178 4.20 -18.94 0.21
N VAL A 179 3.54 -17.85 0.67
CA VAL A 179 4.24 -16.64 1.13
C VAL A 179 5.07 -16.88 2.39
N LYS A 180 4.67 -17.83 3.24
CA LYS A 180 5.44 -18.20 4.43
C LYS A 180 6.82 -18.79 4.13
N ASP A 181 6.97 -19.45 2.97
CA ASP A 181 8.17 -20.23 2.61
C ASP A 181 9.04 -19.54 1.54
N VAL A 182 8.55 -18.44 0.91
CA VAL A 182 9.39 -17.70 -0.06
C VAL A 182 10.46 -16.88 0.66
N PRO A 183 11.66 -16.72 0.04
CA PRO A 183 12.70 -15.86 0.59
C PRO A 183 12.19 -14.43 0.83
N GLY A 184 12.39 -13.92 2.04
CA GLY A 184 11.90 -12.62 2.46
C GLY A 184 10.48 -12.63 3.03
N GLY A 185 9.73 -13.72 2.90
CA GLY A 185 8.40 -13.89 3.50
C GLY A 185 7.43 -12.75 3.22
N PHE A 186 6.59 -12.41 4.18
CA PHE A 186 5.62 -11.33 4.06
C PHE A 186 6.23 -9.94 3.77
N PRO A 187 7.36 -9.51 4.38
CA PRO A 187 7.94 -8.17 4.16
C PRO A 187 8.56 -7.96 2.78
N ALA A 188 9.09 -9.00 2.15
CA ALA A 188 9.89 -8.87 0.93
C ALA A 188 9.63 -9.94 -0.12
N GLY A 189 8.95 -11.03 0.21
CA GLY A 189 8.73 -12.17 -0.70
C GLY A 189 7.88 -11.81 -1.93
N LEU A 190 7.05 -10.77 -1.83
CA LEU A 190 6.22 -10.28 -2.93
C LEU A 190 6.81 -9.03 -3.64
N ALA A 191 8.08 -8.70 -3.39
CA ALA A 191 8.68 -7.50 -3.97
C ALA A 191 8.80 -7.57 -5.51
N ARG A 192 8.89 -8.78 -6.09
CA ARG A 192 9.11 -8.98 -7.54
C ARG A 192 8.21 -10.02 -8.18
N ALA A 193 7.39 -10.71 -7.43
CA ALA A 193 6.56 -11.80 -7.92
C ALA A 193 5.28 -11.97 -7.11
N LEU A 194 4.21 -12.34 -7.78
CA LEU A 194 2.94 -12.76 -7.21
C LEU A 194 2.50 -14.02 -7.98
N GLN A 195 3.09 -15.17 -7.65
CA GLN A 195 3.00 -16.38 -8.48
C GLN A 195 1.67 -17.11 -8.33
N VAL A 196 1.10 -17.12 -7.12
CA VAL A 196 -0.15 -17.80 -6.81
C VAL A 196 -1.20 -16.78 -6.42
N THR A 197 -2.34 -16.83 -7.08
CA THR A 197 -3.42 -15.84 -6.99
C THR A 197 -4.78 -16.54 -6.88
N GLY A 198 -5.83 -15.82 -6.56
CA GLY A 198 -7.18 -16.40 -6.38
C GLY A 198 -8.30 -15.50 -6.90
N GLY A 199 -7.99 -14.52 -7.76
CA GLY A 199 -8.95 -13.61 -8.38
C GLY A 199 -9.41 -14.06 -9.77
N GLN A 200 -10.19 -13.19 -10.43
CA GLN A 200 -10.64 -13.40 -11.83
C GLN A 200 -9.47 -13.39 -12.83
N PHE A 201 -8.37 -12.77 -12.46
CA PHE A 201 -7.11 -12.79 -13.21
C PHE A 201 -6.02 -13.44 -12.38
N ARG A 202 -4.98 -13.91 -13.08
CA ARG A 202 -3.73 -14.36 -12.50
C ARG A 202 -2.59 -13.53 -13.08
N VAL A 203 -1.52 -13.39 -12.34
CA VAL A 203 -0.30 -12.81 -12.86
C VAL A 203 0.33 -13.83 -13.82
N ASP A 204 0.55 -13.43 -15.07
CA ASP A 204 1.24 -14.23 -16.07
C ASP A 204 2.72 -13.88 -16.10
N THR A 205 3.04 -12.58 -16.21
CA THR A 205 4.42 -12.10 -16.26
C THR A 205 4.54 -10.74 -15.58
N ILE A 206 5.62 -10.57 -14.82
CA ILE A 206 6.10 -9.27 -14.34
C ILE A 206 7.47 -9.05 -14.96
N ASP A 207 7.60 -8.04 -15.81
CA ASP A 207 8.85 -7.69 -16.49
C ASP A 207 9.30 -6.28 -16.07
N PRO A 208 10.19 -6.15 -15.07
CA PRO A 208 10.68 -4.85 -14.62
C PRO A 208 11.56 -4.13 -15.67
N GLN A 209 12.15 -4.86 -16.64
CA GLN A 209 12.99 -4.23 -17.65
C GLN A 209 12.14 -3.53 -18.71
N ARG A 210 11.00 -4.11 -19.05
CA ARG A 210 10.02 -3.51 -19.96
C ARG A 210 9.03 -2.60 -19.25
N ASP A 211 9.03 -2.62 -17.92
CA ASP A 211 8.07 -1.92 -17.07
C ASP A 211 6.62 -2.36 -17.39
N GLU A 212 6.41 -3.69 -17.42
CA GLU A 212 5.15 -4.34 -17.81
C GLU A 212 4.71 -5.40 -16.81
N ILE A 213 3.38 -5.48 -16.58
CA ILE A 213 2.71 -6.60 -15.89
C ILE A 213 1.63 -7.13 -16.80
N LEU A 214 1.72 -8.40 -17.17
CA LEU A 214 0.69 -9.09 -17.90
C LEU A 214 -0.16 -9.92 -16.93
N LEU A 215 -1.45 -9.62 -16.90
CA LEU A 215 -2.45 -10.45 -16.25
C LEU A 215 -3.19 -11.28 -17.29
N ALA A 216 -3.35 -12.56 -17.04
CA ALA A 216 -4.18 -13.46 -17.86
C ALA A 216 -5.46 -13.80 -17.10
N ARG A 217 -6.56 -14.00 -17.83
CA ARG A 217 -7.79 -14.50 -17.23
C ARG A 217 -7.52 -15.80 -16.47
N ASN A 218 -8.09 -15.94 -15.29
CA ASN A 218 -8.05 -17.17 -14.53
C ASN A 218 -9.19 -18.09 -15.00
N ASP A 219 -8.91 -18.97 -15.96
CA ASP A 219 -9.91 -19.91 -16.50
C ASP A 219 -10.37 -20.97 -15.48
N ARG A 220 -9.71 -21.04 -14.31
CA ARG A 220 -10.10 -21.89 -13.18
C ARG A 220 -10.91 -21.15 -12.14
N PHE A 221 -11.22 -19.86 -12.39
CA PHE A 221 -12.03 -19.08 -11.46
C PHE A 221 -13.44 -19.69 -11.36
N TRP A 222 -13.85 -20.03 -10.16
CA TRP A 222 -15.07 -20.83 -9.88
C TRP A 222 -16.38 -20.04 -9.99
N ARG A 223 -16.33 -18.75 -10.25
CA ARG A 223 -17.47 -17.90 -10.55
C ARG A 223 -17.41 -17.44 -11.99
N GLN A 224 -18.13 -16.37 -12.30
CA GLN A 224 -18.12 -15.81 -13.65
C GLN A 224 -16.70 -15.36 -14.04
N PRO A 225 -16.13 -15.90 -15.13
CA PRO A 225 -14.81 -15.50 -15.61
C PRO A 225 -14.81 -14.05 -16.10
N ALA A 226 -13.65 -13.44 -16.13
CA ALA A 226 -13.47 -12.11 -16.72
C ALA A 226 -13.77 -12.14 -18.23
N THR A 227 -14.28 -11.04 -18.75
CA THR A 227 -14.55 -10.88 -20.18
C THR A 227 -13.26 -10.77 -21.02
N PRO A 228 -12.26 -9.92 -20.66
CA PRO A 228 -11.01 -9.89 -21.40
C PRO A 228 -10.13 -11.08 -21.05
N ASP A 229 -9.42 -11.61 -22.05
CA ASP A 229 -8.46 -12.69 -21.85
C ASP A 229 -7.21 -12.21 -21.11
N GLN A 230 -6.81 -10.95 -21.35
CA GLN A 230 -5.59 -10.37 -20.80
C GLN A 230 -5.77 -8.89 -20.46
N ILE A 231 -5.10 -8.44 -19.41
CA ILE A 231 -4.85 -7.03 -19.08
C ILE A 231 -3.33 -6.83 -19.02
N LEU A 232 -2.82 -5.90 -19.81
CA LEU A 232 -1.40 -5.53 -19.81
C LEU A 232 -1.24 -4.13 -19.23
N PHE A 233 -0.68 -4.04 -18.02
CA PHE A 233 -0.17 -2.78 -17.48
C PHE A 233 1.20 -2.53 -18.08
N ARG A 234 1.40 -1.36 -18.67
CA ARG A 234 2.70 -0.98 -19.23
C ARG A 234 2.96 0.51 -19.08
N ARG A 235 4.23 0.87 -19.10
CA ARG A 235 4.66 2.26 -19.03
C ARG A 235 4.09 3.09 -20.18
N ALA A 236 3.55 4.26 -19.84
CA ALA A 236 2.86 5.16 -20.77
C ALA A 236 3.81 5.91 -21.73
N GLY A 237 5.06 6.09 -21.34
CA GLY A 237 5.98 6.97 -22.05
C GLY A 237 5.66 8.45 -21.85
N VAL A 238 6.10 9.30 -22.80
CA VAL A 238 5.81 10.75 -22.75
C VAL A 238 4.35 11.04 -23.14
N PRO A 239 3.74 12.14 -22.66
CA PRO A 239 2.32 12.43 -22.88
C PRO A 239 1.89 12.41 -24.36
N ALA A 240 2.72 12.93 -25.29
CA ALA A 240 2.41 12.90 -26.71
C ALA A 240 2.33 11.48 -27.28
N ALA A 241 3.26 10.60 -26.90
CA ALA A 241 3.25 9.19 -27.32
C ALA A 241 2.05 8.43 -26.75
N LEU A 242 1.66 8.72 -25.50
CA LEU A 242 0.45 8.19 -24.89
C LEU A 242 -0.81 8.63 -25.66
N ALA A 243 -0.93 9.93 -25.99
CA ALA A 243 -2.05 10.44 -26.73
C ALA A 243 -2.17 9.79 -28.14
N ASP A 244 -1.05 9.60 -28.82
CA ASP A 244 -1.03 8.89 -30.11
C ASP A 244 -1.42 7.44 -29.97
N SER A 245 -0.92 6.73 -28.94
CA SER A 245 -1.24 5.34 -28.67
C SER A 245 -2.75 5.13 -28.37
N ILE A 246 -3.36 6.04 -27.62
CA ILE A 246 -4.82 5.99 -27.36
C ILE A 246 -5.62 6.30 -28.63
N ARG A 247 -5.19 7.31 -29.40
CA ARG A 247 -5.84 7.68 -30.68
C ARG A 247 -5.84 6.54 -31.68
N ASN A 248 -4.72 5.82 -31.78
CA ASN A 248 -4.56 4.70 -32.68
C ASN A 248 -5.21 3.41 -32.15
N GLY A 249 -5.67 3.38 -30.90
CA GLY A 249 -6.26 2.19 -30.27
C GLY A 249 -5.24 1.15 -29.81
N ASP A 250 -3.94 1.48 -29.77
CA ASP A 250 -2.91 0.61 -29.22
C ASP A 250 -3.01 0.51 -27.71
N THR A 251 -3.40 1.61 -27.04
CA THR A 251 -3.71 1.67 -25.61
C THR A 251 -5.19 1.95 -25.44
N GLN A 252 -5.87 1.18 -24.58
CA GLN A 252 -7.31 1.30 -24.35
C GLN A 252 -7.65 2.16 -23.13
N VAL A 253 -6.83 2.05 -22.08
CA VAL A 253 -7.04 2.74 -20.80
C VAL A 253 -5.73 3.37 -20.35
N ALA A 254 -5.79 4.53 -19.71
CA ALA A 254 -4.62 5.12 -19.06
C ALA A 254 -4.97 5.56 -17.63
N GLN A 255 -4.01 5.40 -16.72
CA GLN A 255 -3.99 6.01 -15.40
C GLN A 255 -2.56 6.50 -15.14
N VAL A 256 -2.35 7.80 -15.31
CA VAL A 256 -1.01 8.41 -15.28
C VAL A 256 -1.02 9.74 -14.54
N HIS A 257 0.13 10.13 -14.00
CA HIS A 257 0.32 11.49 -13.55
C HIS A 257 0.50 12.44 -14.74
N GLY A 258 0.08 13.69 -14.57
CA GLY A 258 0.28 14.70 -15.61
C GLY A 258 -0.45 15.99 -15.32
N GLY A 259 0.14 17.09 -15.78
CA GLY A 259 -0.40 18.42 -15.63
C GLY A 259 -1.55 18.73 -16.59
N ALA A 260 -2.00 19.99 -16.56
CA ALA A 260 -3.11 20.49 -17.38
C ALA A 260 -2.90 20.24 -18.88
N ALA A 261 -1.66 20.31 -19.37
CA ALA A 261 -1.35 20.08 -20.79
C ALA A 261 -1.58 18.61 -21.20
N ALA A 262 -1.15 17.65 -20.38
CA ALA A 262 -1.37 16.22 -20.64
C ALA A 262 -2.87 15.88 -20.60
N PHE A 263 -3.60 16.43 -19.63
CA PHE A 263 -5.06 16.28 -19.55
C PHE A 263 -5.76 16.85 -20.80
N ALA A 264 -5.38 18.06 -21.21
CA ALA A 264 -5.96 18.69 -22.41
C ALA A 264 -5.66 17.89 -23.68
N GLN A 265 -4.44 17.35 -23.82
CA GLN A 265 -4.06 16.50 -24.94
C GLN A 265 -4.96 15.25 -25.05
N LEU A 266 -5.17 14.54 -23.94
CA LEU A 266 -6.00 13.34 -23.91
C LEU A 266 -7.48 13.68 -24.14
N SER A 267 -7.97 14.79 -23.55
CA SER A 267 -9.36 15.22 -23.69
C SER A 267 -9.70 15.71 -25.09
N ALA A 268 -8.71 16.14 -25.88
CA ALA A 268 -8.88 16.58 -27.27
C ALA A 268 -9.03 15.41 -28.26
N ILE A 269 -8.79 14.16 -27.84
CA ILE A 269 -8.94 13.00 -28.72
C ILE A 269 -10.43 12.65 -28.84
N PRO A 270 -10.99 12.57 -30.06
CA PRO A 270 -12.39 12.25 -30.25
C PRO A 270 -12.81 10.94 -29.56
N GLU A 271 -13.97 10.95 -28.94
CA GLU A 271 -14.59 9.80 -28.25
C GLU A 271 -13.77 9.24 -27.06
N VAL A 272 -12.67 9.86 -26.68
CA VAL A 272 -11.94 9.53 -25.46
C VAL A 272 -12.62 10.18 -24.27
N ARG A 273 -12.91 9.40 -23.25
CA ARG A 273 -13.42 9.88 -21.96
C ARG A 273 -12.24 10.08 -21.03
N THR A 274 -12.18 11.23 -20.39
CA THR A 274 -11.10 11.58 -19.45
C THR A 274 -11.67 12.10 -18.13
N SER A 275 -10.95 11.88 -17.06
CA SER A 275 -11.22 12.46 -15.75
C SER A 275 -9.92 12.66 -14.98
N ARG A 276 -9.93 13.56 -14.01
CA ARG A 276 -8.92 13.59 -12.94
C ARG A 276 -9.48 12.83 -11.76
N VAL A 277 -8.69 11.90 -11.24
CA VAL A 277 -9.10 10.99 -10.18
C VAL A 277 -8.14 11.12 -9.02
N ILE A 278 -8.67 11.48 -7.85
CA ILE A 278 -7.93 11.41 -6.60
C ILE A 278 -7.73 9.95 -6.24
N THR A 279 -6.49 9.54 -5.98
CA THR A 279 -6.18 8.18 -5.61
C THR A 279 -6.26 7.98 -4.09
N PRO A 280 -6.44 6.74 -3.60
CA PRO A 280 -6.60 6.47 -2.17
C PRO A 280 -5.25 6.44 -1.43
N ARG A 281 -4.39 7.43 -1.66
CA ARG A 281 -3.11 7.57 -0.92
C ARG A 281 -2.73 9.03 -0.70
N VAL A 282 -2.11 9.28 0.44
CA VAL A 282 -1.59 10.59 0.85
C VAL A 282 -0.10 10.52 1.10
N MET A 283 0.63 11.57 0.73
CA MET A 283 2.06 11.70 1.03
C MET A 283 2.24 12.57 2.27
N GLN A 284 3.12 12.15 3.16
CA GLN A 284 3.48 12.91 4.34
C GLN A 284 4.95 12.76 4.72
N LEU A 285 5.46 13.73 5.48
CA LEU A 285 6.72 13.63 6.19
C LEU A 285 6.43 13.32 7.65
N THR A 286 6.96 12.21 8.15
CA THR A 286 6.76 11.73 9.52
C THR A 286 8.07 11.84 10.30
N LEU A 287 8.08 12.61 11.39
CA LEU A 287 9.19 12.70 12.33
C LEU A 287 9.07 11.60 13.39
N ARG A 288 10.18 10.94 13.71
CA ARG A 288 10.24 9.86 14.71
C ARG A 288 10.60 10.45 16.08
N ALA A 289 9.61 10.68 16.91
CA ALA A 289 9.78 11.34 18.23
C ALA A 289 10.62 10.50 19.21
N GLN A 290 10.87 9.22 18.92
CA GLN A 290 11.76 8.35 19.71
C GLN A 290 13.25 8.68 19.50
N GLN A 291 13.61 9.41 18.44
CA GLN A 291 14.98 9.84 18.20
C GLN A 291 15.38 10.92 19.21
N PRO A 292 16.58 10.84 19.81
CA PRO A 292 16.99 11.78 20.87
C PRO A 292 16.90 13.25 20.44
N ALA A 293 17.29 13.57 19.21
CA ALA A 293 17.22 14.93 18.65
C ALA A 293 15.78 15.42 18.44
N LEU A 294 14.80 14.50 18.32
CA LEU A 294 13.39 14.77 18.05
C LEU A 294 12.47 14.50 19.26
N ALA A 295 13.04 14.21 20.44
CA ALA A 295 12.23 13.96 21.65
C ALA A 295 11.42 15.18 22.10
N ASP A 296 11.99 16.39 21.96
CA ASP A 296 11.34 17.64 22.33
C ASP A 296 10.32 18.09 21.23
N PRO A 297 9.03 18.25 21.56
CA PRO A 297 8.03 18.74 20.62
C PRO A 297 8.31 20.17 20.12
N VAL A 298 9.03 21.00 20.88
CA VAL A 298 9.41 22.35 20.44
C VAL A 298 10.40 22.27 19.27
N VAL A 299 11.36 21.34 19.33
CA VAL A 299 12.33 21.09 18.25
C VAL A 299 11.62 20.55 17.01
N ARG A 300 10.70 19.58 17.16
CA ARG A 300 9.92 19.07 16.02
C ARG A 300 9.08 20.17 15.37
N LYS A 301 8.39 21.00 16.19
CA LYS A 301 7.63 22.13 15.67
C LYS A 301 8.50 23.14 14.94
N ALA A 302 9.71 23.39 15.44
CA ALA A 302 10.67 24.26 14.78
C ALA A 302 11.14 23.67 13.42
N ILE A 303 11.45 22.37 13.36
CA ILE A 303 11.83 21.67 12.13
C ILE A 303 10.71 21.78 11.09
N LEU A 304 9.47 21.41 11.44
CA LEU A 304 8.32 21.50 10.54
C LEU A 304 8.02 22.95 10.11
N GLY A 305 8.26 23.91 10.99
CA GLY A 305 8.07 25.34 10.70
C GLY A 305 9.10 25.94 9.72
N LEU A 306 10.20 25.23 9.43
CA LEU A 306 11.19 25.61 8.41
C LEU A 306 10.83 25.10 7.01
N ILE A 307 9.84 24.21 6.91
CA ILE A 307 9.48 23.54 5.68
C ILE A 307 8.34 24.28 4.98
N ASP A 308 8.56 24.62 3.73
CA ASP A 308 7.54 25.12 2.81
C ASP A 308 6.80 23.91 2.21
N VAL A 309 5.59 23.67 2.71
CA VAL A 309 4.74 22.53 2.29
C VAL A 309 4.29 22.68 0.84
N ASP A 310 4.02 23.90 0.38
CA ASP A 310 3.56 24.15 -1.00
C ASP A 310 4.64 23.75 -2.01
N LEU A 311 5.92 24.03 -1.66
CA LEU A 311 7.04 23.57 -2.49
C LEU A 311 7.17 22.04 -2.46
N LEU A 312 7.01 21.40 -1.30
CA LEU A 312 7.00 19.93 -1.22
C LEU A 312 5.86 19.33 -2.05
N ALA A 313 4.68 19.92 -1.97
CA ALA A 313 3.51 19.51 -2.72
C ALA A 313 3.73 19.64 -4.24
N ALA A 314 4.28 20.75 -4.70
CA ALA A 314 4.60 20.96 -6.10
C ALA A 314 5.61 19.93 -6.63
N VAL A 315 6.63 19.60 -5.83
CA VAL A 315 7.64 18.58 -6.16
C VAL A 315 7.02 17.18 -6.16
N GLY A 316 6.21 16.84 -5.15
CA GLY A 316 5.54 15.56 -5.03
C GLY A 316 4.52 15.29 -6.14
N ALA A 317 3.86 16.33 -6.63
CA ALA A 317 2.94 16.26 -7.76
C ALA A 317 3.65 16.27 -9.13
N GLY A 318 4.96 16.44 -9.16
CA GLY A 318 5.74 16.51 -10.40
C GLY A 318 5.36 17.74 -11.24
N SER A 319 4.91 17.53 -12.47
CA SER A 319 4.49 18.60 -13.37
C SER A 319 3.01 18.96 -13.30
N ASP A 320 2.27 18.41 -12.33
CA ASP A 320 0.84 18.69 -12.20
C ASP A 320 0.58 19.97 -11.41
N ASN A 321 -0.07 20.95 -12.03
CA ASN A 321 -0.44 22.21 -11.38
C ASN A 321 -1.75 22.11 -10.57
N SER A 322 -2.48 20.99 -10.66
CA SER A 322 -3.72 20.75 -9.91
C SER A 322 -3.45 19.89 -8.69
N VAL A 323 -2.68 20.44 -7.76
CA VAL A 323 -2.29 19.78 -6.51
C VAL A 323 -3.46 19.74 -5.55
N THR A 324 -3.75 18.56 -4.97
CA THR A 324 -4.68 18.42 -3.85
C THR A 324 -3.87 18.40 -2.56
N LEU A 325 -3.77 19.55 -1.89
CA LEU A 325 -3.07 19.65 -0.61
C LEU A 325 -3.80 18.84 0.46
N ASP A 326 -3.02 18.07 1.23
CA ASP A 326 -3.52 17.44 2.45
C ASP A 326 -3.18 18.31 3.65
N GLN A 327 -4.21 18.79 4.34
CA GLN A 327 -4.10 19.75 5.45
C GLN A 327 -4.81 19.24 6.71
N ALA A 328 -4.94 17.92 6.86
CA ALA A 328 -5.47 17.27 8.05
C ALA A 328 -4.64 16.02 8.39
N LEU A 329 -4.70 15.57 9.63
CA LEU A 329 -3.88 14.44 10.09
C LEU A 329 -4.60 13.09 10.01
N ILE A 330 -5.93 13.11 9.94
CA ILE A 330 -6.75 11.88 10.03
C ILE A 330 -7.56 11.70 8.75
N ARG A 331 -8.30 12.73 8.34
CA ARG A 331 -9.09 12.70 7.10
C ARG A 331 -8.25 13.10 5.91
N ALA A 332 -8.32 12.30 4.84
CA ALA A 332 -7.77 12.69 3.57
C ALA A 332 -8.70 13.67 2.83
N PRO A 333 -8.21 14.51 1.91
CA PRO A 333 -9.03 15.44 1.13
C PRO A 333 -10.22 14.80 0.41
N SER A 334 -10.14 13.54 0.01
CA SER A 334 -11.24 12.80 -0.60
C SER A 334 -12.28 12.28 0.37
N ASP A 335 -12.02 12.30 1.68
CA ASP A 335 -12.95 11.76 2.66
C ASP A 335 -14.11 12.72 2.89
N PRO A 336 -15.36 12.21 2.95
CA PRO A 336 -16.51 13.05 3.28
C PRO A 336 -16.31 13.79 4.61
N GLY A 337 -16.61 15.09 4.61
CA GLY A 337 -16.44 15.93 5.78
C GLY A 337 -14.99 16.34 6.08
N TYR A 338 -14.08 16.22 5.09
CA TYR A 338 -12.74 16.78 5.18
C TYR A 338 -12.79 18.28 5.48
N LEU A 339 -11.94 18.70 6.41
CA LEU A 339 -11.69 20.10 6.74
C LEU A 339 -10.18 20.29 6.88
N ALA A 340 -9.68 21.36 6.34
CA ALA A 340 -8.29 21.77 6.54
C ALA A 340 -8.11 22.21 8.00
N THR A 341 -7.39 21.42 8.79
CA THR A 341 -7.15 21.67 10.22
C THR A 341 -5.71 22.09 10.49
N ALA A 342 -4.86 22.11 9.46
CA ALA A 342 -3.45 22.48 9.59
C ALA A 342 -3.32 23.89 10.20
N PRO A 343 -2.44 24.07 11.20
CA PRO A 343 -2.16 25.38 11.74
C PRO A 343 -1.50 26.27 10.69
N ALA A 344 -1.67 27.58 10.81
CA ALA A 344 -1.03 28.54 9.93
C ALA A 344 0.50 28.31 9.91
N PRO A 345 1.17 28.48 8.75
CA PRO A 345 2.61 28.34 8.63
C PRO A 345 3.35 29.19 9.66
N LEU A 346 4.29 28.58 10.37
CA LEU A 346 5.01 29.26 11.44
C LEU A 346 5.94 30.36 10.93
N GLY A 347 6.55 30.12 9.76
CA GLY A 347 7.56 30.98 9.17
C GLY A 347 8.95 30.82 9.79
N ARG A 348 9.98 31.16 9.00
CA ARG A 348 11.39 30.93 9.34
C ARG A 348 11.80 31.56 10.67
N ASP A 349 11.47 32.83 10.90
CA ASP A 349 11.94 33.56 12.08
C ASP A 349 11.38 32.97 13.39
N ARG A 350 10.09 32.61 13.37
CA ARG A 350 9.47 31.97 14.54
C ARG A 350 10.00 30.55 14.76
N ALA A 351 10.30 29.81 13.71
CA ALA A 351 10.92 28.49 13.79
C ALA A 351 12.31 28.58 14.41
N LEU A 352 13.13 29.54 13.97
CA LEU A 352 14.46 29.80 14.57
C LEU A 352 14.35 30.22 16.04
N ALA A 353 13.35 31.04 16.41
CA ALA A 353 13.11 31.40 17.81
C ALA A 353 12.74 30.19 18.68
N LEU A 354 12.00 29.19 18.13
CA LEU A 354 11.73 27.96 18.85
C LEU A 354 12.98 27.12 19.09
N PHE A 355 13.94 27.07 18.14
CA PHE A 355 15.22 26.42 18.40
C PHE A 355 15.99 27.10 19.54
N ALA A 356 16.01 28.44 19.57
CA ALA A 356 16.62 29.18 20.68
C ALA A 356 15.92 28.85 22.01
N GLN A 357 14.60 28.79 22.04
CA GLN A 357 13.81 28.37 23.21
C GLN A 357 14.17 26.96 23.68
N ALA A 358 14.45 26.04 22.76
CA ALA A 358 14.87 24.66 23.05
C ALA A 358 16.36 24.55 23.42
N GLY A 359 17.06 25.68 23.58
CA GLY A 359 18.48 25.71 23.99
C GLY A 359 19.48 25.51 22.85
N TYR A 360 19.05 25.67 21.61
CA TYR A 360 19.98 25.66 20.45
C TYR A 360 20.51 27.07 20.19
N GLN A 361 21.78 27.13 19.81
CA GLN A 361 22.40 28.32 19.25
C GLN A 361 22.08 28.38 17.75
N VAL A 362 21.61 29.54 17.31
CA VAL A 362 21.25 29.79 15.92
C VAL A 362 22.20 30.84 15.38
N ASP A 363 23.21 30.39 14.65
CA ASP A 363 24.16 31.31 14.02
C ASP A 363 23.56 31.81 12.71
N SER A 364 23.03 33.01 12.72
CA SER A 364 22.62 33.70 11.50
C SER A 364 23.83 34.34 10.84
N SER A 365 24.40 33.75 9.80
CA SER A 365 25.35 34.46 8.97
C SER A 365 24.57 35.47 8.12
N THR A 366 24.38 36.67 8.66
CA THR A 366 24.11 37.85 7.87
C THR A 366 25.40 38.23 7.16
N ALA A 367 25.65 37.68 5.98
CA ALA A 367 26.59 38.27 5.06
C ALA A 367 25.99 39.60 4.57
N ALA A 368 26.16 40.65 5.38
CA ALA A 368 26.05 42.00 4.89
C ALA A 368 27.28 42.23 3.98
N SER A 369 27.12 41.94 2.68
CA SER A 369 28.05 42.40 1.66
C SER A 369 27.93 43.92 1.56
N THR A 370 28.71 44.63 2.36
CA THR A 370 29.14 46.01 2.01
C THR A 370 30.17 45.88 0.88
N VAL A 371 29.70 45.74 -0.34
CA VAL A 371 30.57 45.84 -1.53
C VAL A 371 30.97 47.31 -1.66
N ALA A 372 32.24 47.60 -1.44
CA ALA A 372 32.81 48.87 -1.86
C ALA A 372 32.85 48.92 -3.41
N PRO A 373 32.60 50.08 -4.06
CA PRO A 373 32.35 50.13 -5.50
C PRO A 373 33.53 49.80 -6.43
N ASP A 374 34.71 49.48 -5.92
CA ASP A 374 35.93 49.35 -6.73
C ASP A 374 36.82 48.14 -6.43
N ALA A 375 36.26 47.01 -5.97
CA ALA A 375 37.04 45.78 -5.76
C ALA A 375 36.83 44.77 -6.91
N PRO A 376 37.90 44.06 -7.39
CA PRO A 376 37.75 42.99 -8.38
C PRO A 376 36.89 41.86 -7.84
N ALA A 377 36.05 41.27 -8.72
CA ALA A 377 35.08 40.22 -8.37
C ALA A 377 35.76 39.11 -7.54
N PRO A 378 35.27 38.82 -6.33
CA PRO A 378 35.81 37.73 -5.53
C PRO A 378 35.45 36.39 -6.17
N LEU A 379 36.40 35.44 -6.07
CA LEU A 379 36.14 34.03 -6.37
C LEU A 379 34.90 33.55 -5.59
N PRO A 380 34.17 32.54 -6.08
CA PRO A 380 32.97 32.07 -5.40
C PRO A 380 33.28 31.70 -3.95
N GLN A 381 32.89 32.57 -3.02
CA GLN A 381 33.02 32.27 -1.58
C GLN A 381 31.98 31.22 -1.24
N GLU A 382 32.40 30.16 -0.55
CA GLU A 382 31.50 29.26 0.14
C GLU A 382 30.51 30.09 0.96
N VAL A 383 29.25 30.05 0.58
CA VAL A 383 28.17 30.68 1.36
C VAL A 383 28.18 30.03 2.72
N THR A 384 28.65 30.73 3.75
CA THR A 384 28.64 30.24 5.13
C THR A 384 27.19 30.10 5.54
N ARG A 385 26.68 28.89 5.45
CA ARG A 385 25.30 28.56 5.88
C ARG A 385 25.22 28.74 7.39
N GLY A 386 24.13 29.31 7.89
CA GLY A 386 23.82 29.35 9.31
C GLY A 386 23.95 27.96 9.94
N ARG A 387 24.18 27.88 11.23
CA ARG A 387 24.26 26.61 11.97
C ARG A 387 23.30 26.64 13.12
N ILE A 388 22.53 25.54 13.26
CA ILE A 388 21.70 25.29 14.45
C ILE A 388 22.41 24.21 15.24
N SER A 389 22.92 24.57 16.45
CA SER A 389 23.74 23.67 17.25
C SER A 389 23.38 23.76 18.74
N ARG A 390 23.63 22.67 19.48
CA ARG A 390 23.49 22.62 20.93
C ARG A 390 24.73 21.93 21.52
N ALA A 391 25.31 22.54 22.53
CA ALA A 391 26.57 22.07 23.15
C ALA A 391 27.72 21.83 22.13
N GLY A 392 27.78 22.64 21.06
CA GLY A 392 28.79 22.53 20.01
C GLY A 392 28.49 21.52 18.90
N GLU A 393 27.44 20.68 19.06
CA GLU A 393 27.04 19.72 18.03
C GLU A 393 25.94 20.32 17.15
N VAL A 394 26.11 20.20 15.83
CA VAL A 394 25.11 20.64 14.83
C VAL A 394 23.94 19.69 14.87
N LEU A 395 22.71 20.23 14.88
CA LEU A 395 21.51 19.43 14.73
C LEU A 395 21.54 18.69 13.38
N SER A 396 21.54 17.36 13.43
CA SER A 396 21.50 16.50 12.26
C SER A 396 20.15 15.81 12.13
N LEU A 397 19.72 15.56 10.90
CA LEU A 397 18.48 14.86 10.59
C LEU A 397 18.67 13.94 9.38
N VAL A 398 18.33 12.67 9.52
CA VAL A 398 18.36 11.68 8.45
C VAL A 398 16.95 11.41 7.98
N ILE A 399 16.61 11.76 6.74
CA ILE A 399 15.31 11.55 6.14
C ILE A 399 15.36 10.30 5.26
N GLY A 400 14.57 9.28 5.61
CA GLY A 400 14.40 8.07 4.82
C GLY A 400 13.32 8.24 3.74
N ALA A 401 13.55 7.65 2.57
CA ALA A 401 12.55 7.50 1.50
C ALA A 401 12.74 6.15 0.80
N ALA A 402 11.68 5.60 0.23
CA ALA A 402 11.74 4.37 -0.54
C ALA A 402 12.46 4.64 -1.88
N ALA A 403 13.54 3.91 -2.16
CA ALA A 403 14.38 4.13 -3.34
C ALA A 403 13.64 3.87 -4.66
N ASN A 404 12.60 3.05 -4.63
CA ASN A 404 11.74 2.73 -5.78
C ASN A 404 10.60 3.75 -6.00
N ASP A 405 10.50 4.78 -5.16
CA ASP A 405 9.52 5.86 -5.29
C ASP A 405 10.20 7.21 -5.55
N PRO A 406 10.37 7.62 -6.82
CA PRO A 406 11.03 8.87 -7.17
C PRO A 406 10.37 10.11 -6.57
N ALA A 407 9.04 10.11 -6.39
CA ALA A 407 8.33 11.23 -5.82
C ALA A 407 8.68 11.44 -4.34
N SER A 408 8.66 10.39 -3.52
CA SER A 408 9.08 10.45 -2.12
C SER A 408 10.54 10.85 -1.98
N VAL A 409 11.44 10.35 -2.86
CA VAL A 409 12.85 10.73 -2.86
C VAL A 409 13.04 12.21 -3.20
N ALA A 410 12.32 12.73 -4.20
CA ALA A 410 12.39 14.13 -4.59
C ALA A 410 11.89 15.06 -3.48
N VAL A 411 10.77 14.72 -2.84
CA VAL A 411 10.21 15.46 -1.71
C VAL A 411 11.17 15.41 -0.50
N ALA A 412 11.75 14.26 -0.19
CA ALA A 412 12.72 14.12 0.90
C ALA A 412 13.97 15.00 0.65
N ASN A 413 14.49 15.02 -0.59
CA ASN A 413 15.62 15.88 -0.95
C ASN A 413 15.27 17.37 -0.82
N THR A 414 14.08 17.77 -1.29
CA THR A 414 13.61 19.16 -1.17
C THR A 414 13.45 19.58 0.29
N ALA A 415 12.89 18.72 1.14
CA ALA A 415 12.81 18.97 2.58
C ALA A 415 14.21 19.10 3.21
N ALA A 416 15.13 18.20 2.86
CA ALA A 416 16.51 18.27 3.34
C ALA A 416 17.22 19.54 2.88
N ASP A 417 17.00 20.01 1.65
CA ASP A 417 17.58 21.26 1.14
C ASP A 417 17.07 22.49 1.94
N GLN A 418 15.77 22.53 2.23
CA GLN A 418 15.21 23.61 3.05
C GLN A 418 15.80 23.62 4.47
N LEU A 419 15.95 22.44 5.08
CA LEU A 419 16.55 22.30 6.40
C LEU A 419 18.04 22.67 6.39
N ARG A 420 18.82 22.27 5.38
CA ARG A 420 20.22 22.66 5.20
C ARG A 420 20.38 24.17 5.04
N ASN A 421 19.48 24.81 4.29
CA ASN A 421 19.47 26.26 4.13
C ASN A 421 19.13 27.00 5.44
N ALA A 422 18.49 26.32 6.39
CA ALA A 422 18.23 26.84 7.72
C ALA A 422 19.38 26.59 8.72
N GLY A 423 20.34 25.71 8.39
CA GLY A 423 21.49 25.40 9.24
C GLY A 423 21.42 24.05 9.96
N ILE A 424 20.53 23.17 9.57
CA ILE A 424 20.41 21.78 10.04
C ILE A 424 21.21 20.87 9.08
N ALA A 425 22.00 19.93 9.62
CA ALA A 425 22.72 18.94 8.82
C ALA A 425 21.77 17.82 8.36
N ALA A 426 20.91 18.11 7.36
CA ALA A 426 19.94 17.15 6.85
C ALA A 426 20.52 16.32 5.72
N THR A 427 20.32 14.99 5.77
CA THR A 427 20.72 14.02 4.75
C THR A 427 19.53 13.15 4.35
N VAL A 428 19.56 12.60 3.13
CA VAL A 428 18.52 11.69 2.64
C VAL A 428 19.11 10.31 2.42
N LEU A 429 18.43 9.29 2.93
CA LEU A 429 18.72 7.88 2.65
C LEU A 429 17.58 7.31 1.80
N ALA A 430 17.84 7.13 0.51
CA ALA A 430 16.98 6.34 -0.36
C ALA A 430 17.34 4.86 -0.16
N LEU A 431 16.42 4.09 0.43
CA LEU A 431 16.62 2.69 0.82
C LEU A 431 15.59 1.81 0.15
N ASP A 432 15.97 0.55 -0.10
CA ASP A 432 14.98 -0.46 -0.51
C ASP A 432 13.85 -0.53 0.53
N PRO A 433 12.58 -0.62 0.11
CA PRO A 433 11.43 -0.57 1.02
C PRO A 433 11.51 -1.52 2.22
N PRO A 434 11.86 -2.82 2.07
CA PRO A 434 12.00 -3.71 3.22
C PRO A 434 13.12 -3.30 4.18
N VAL A 435 14.17 -2.64 3.67
CA VAL A 435 15.26 -2.12 4.51
C VAL A 435 14.82 -0.86 5.24
N LEU A 436 14.11 0.05 4.56
CA LEU A 436 13.60 1.29 5.15
C LEU A 436 12.65 0.98 6.32
N TYR A 437 11.59 0.21 6.06
CA TYR A 437 10.55 -0.09 7.06
C TYR A 437 10.95 -1.22 8.04
N GLY A 438 12.01 -1.95 7.76
CA GLY A 438 12.60 -2.98 8.62
C GLY A 438 13.81 -2.49 9.40
N ALA A 439 15.00 -2.87 8.93
CA ALA A 439 16.27 -2.67 9.64
C ALA A 439 16.60 -1.18 9.91
N ALA A 440 16.25 -0.26 9.01
CA ALA A 440 16.53 1.16 9.22
C ALA A 440 15.70 1.76 10.36
N LEU A 441 14.44 1.36 10.50
CA LEU A 441 13.59 1.74 11.64
C LEU A 441 14.06 1.09 12.94
N LEU A 442 14.33 -0.21 12.92
CA LEU A 442 14.74 -0.97 14.11
C LEU A 442 16.06 -0.45 14.69
N ASN A 443 17.02 -0.11 13.82
CA ASN A 443 18.36 0.34 14.20
C ASN A 443 18.46 1.87 14.28
N ASN A 444 17.35 2.59 14.27
CA ASN A 444 17.30 4.05 14.37
C ASN A 444 18.20 4.79 13.36
N ARG A 445 18.30 4.27 12.13
CA ARG A 445 19.13 4.85 11.07
C ARG A 445 18.48 6.05 10.39
N VAL A 446 17.19 6.27 10.58
CA VAL A 446 16.42 7.38 10.03
C VAL A 446 15.65 8.09 11.14
N ASP A 447 15.64 9.41 11.09
CA ASP A 447 14.97 10.30 12.05
C ASP A 447 13.58 10.71 11.53
N ALA A 448 13.41 10.73 10.22
CA ALA A 448 12.17 11.06 9.55
C ALA A 448 11.95 10.17 8.33
N ILE A 449 10.71 10.07 7.87
CA ILE A 449 10.35 9.32 6.67
C ILE A 449 9.42 10.18 5.81
N VAL A 450 9.71 10.26 4.51
CA VAL A 450 8.78 10.70 3.49
C VAL A 450 8.22 9.47 2.78
N GLY A 451 6.90 9.35 2.74
CA GLY A 451 6.26 8.19 2.11
C GLY A 451 4.75 8.34 1.97
N TRP A 452 4.16 7.36 1.30
CA TRP A 452 2.74 7.28 1.05
C TRP A 452 2.02 6.47 2.13
N TYR A 453 0.81 6.91 2.47
CA TYR A 453 -0.11 6.23 3.37
C TYR A 453 -1.45 6.03 2.66
N ARG A 454 -2.16 5.00 3.05
CA ARG A 454 -3.49 4.72 2.51
C ARG A 454 -4.50 5.78 2.96
N ALA A 455 -5.40 6.18 2.06
CA ALA A 455 -6.57 7.00 2.34
C ALA A 455 -7.86 6.21 2.09
N GLY A 456 -9.01 6.67 2.60
CA GLY A 456 -10.32 6.07 2.34
C GLY A 456 -10.63 4.80 3.13
N GLY A 457 -9.95 4.54 4.26
CA GLY A 457 -10.29 3.50 5.23
C GLY A 457 -11.16 4.02 6.38
N ASP A 458 -11.57 3.11 7.27
CA ASP A 458 -12.28 3.49 8.50
C ASP A 458 -11.43 4.44 9.34
N LEU A 459 -11.98 5.62 9.66
CA LEU A 459 -11.22 6.69 10.31
C LEU A 459 -10.78 6.35 11.74
N ALA A 460 -11.55 5.51 12.46
CA ALA A 460 -11.15 5.06 13.79
C ALA A 460 -9.96 4.10 13.70
N THR A 461 -9.96 3.24 12.70
CA THR A 461 -8.84 2.33 12.39
C THR A 461 -7.59 3.11 11.98
N VAL A 462 -7.73 4.12 11.11
CA VAL A 462 -6.64 5.01 10.71
C VAL A 462 -6.04 5.73 11.91
N LEU A 463 -6.89 6.35 12.75
CA LEU A 463 -6.48 7.06 13.96
C LEU A 463 -5.73 6.14 14.94
N ALA A 464 -6.29 4.96 15.23
CA ALA A 464 -5.67 4.01 16.14
C ALA A 464 -4.35 3.44 15.59
N SER A 465 -4.29 3.15 14.29
CA SER A 465 -3.11 2.59 13.64
C SER A 465 -1.91 3.55 13.64
N ARG A 466 -2.16 4.83 13.38
CA ARG A 466 -1.09 5.82 13.17
C ARG A 466 -0.70 6.58 14.44
N TYR A 467 -1.62 6.71 15.40
CA TYR A 467 -1.42 7.53 16.59
C TYR A 467 -1.72 6.80 17.90
N GLY A 468 -2.22 5.56 17.85
CA GLY A 468 -2.45 4.73 19.03
C GLY A 468 -1.14 4.37 19.74
N CYS A 469 -1.21 4.23 21.07
CA CYS A 469 -0.06 3.83 21.88
C CYS A 469 0.36 2.39 21.53
N PRO A 470 1.66 2.13 21.36
CA PRO A 470 2.18 0.76 21.28
C PRO A 470 1.96 0.04 22.61
N ALA A 471 1.77 -1.29 22.58
CA ALA A 471 1.68 -2.07 23.80
C ALA A 471 3.01 -1.98 24.57
N LEU A 472 2.91 -1.76 25.87
CA LEU A 472 4.07 -1.76 26.77
C LEU A 472 4.51 -3.19 27.12
N GLU A 473 3.67 -4.19 26.88
CA GLU A 473 3.96 -5.61 27.12
C GLU A 473 3.42 -6.47 25.99
N ALA A 474 4.22 -7.49 25.59
CA ALA A 474 3.75 -8.53 24.69
C ALA A 474 2.68 -9.35 25.41
N VAL A 475 1.43 -9.27 24.97
CA VAL A 475 0.37 -10.17 25.47
C VAL A 475 0.67 -11.56 24.92
N PRO A 476 0.92 -12.57 25.79
CA PRO A 476 1.12 -13.94 25.32
C PRO A 476 -0.22 -14.47 24.80
N VAL A 477 -0.37 -14.48 23.48
CA VAL A 477 -1.50 -15.16 22.84
C VAL A 477 -1.22 -16.65 22.88
N LYS A 478 -2.07 -17.43 23.56
CA LYS A 478 -2.09 -18.88 23.45
C LYS A 478 -2.39 -19.25 22.00
N ILE A 479 -1.35 -19.66 21.28
CA ILE A 479 -1.48 -20.09 19.89
C ILE A 479 -1.97 -21.53 19.90
N THR A 480 -3.24 -21.74 19.66
CA THR A 480 -3.76 -23.02 19.22
C THR A 480 -3.67 -23.04 17.70
N SER A 481 -2.64 -23.69 17.16
CA SER A 481 -2.57 -23.95 15.72
C SER A 481 -3.80 -24.75 15.29
N PRO A 482 -4.54 -24.34 14.27
CA PRO A 482 -5.59 -25.17 13.69
C PRO A 482 -4.90 -26.34 12.97
N GLY A 483 -5.01 -27.56 13.48
CA GLY A 483 -4.56 -28.74 12.75
C GLY A 483 -3.81 -29.82 13.50
N ALA A 484 -3.58 -29.72 14.80
CA ALA A 484 -3.06 -30.84 15.58
C ALA A 484 -4.20 -31.75 16.06
N SER A 485 -4.73 -32.60 15.19
CA SER A 485 -5.48 -33.77 15.58
C SER A 485 -4.52 -34.69 16.34
N GLN A 486 -4.74 -34.85 17.64
CA GLN A 486 -4.07 -35.87 18.45
C GLN A 486 -4.47 -37.25 17.94
N SER A 487 -3.61 -37.90 17.17
CA SER A 487 -3.64 -39.35 17.00
C SER A 487 -2.68 -39.96 18.03
N VAL A 488 -3.27 -40.54 19.05
CA VAL A 488 -2.56 -41.42 19.96
C VAL A 488 -2.32 -42.74 19.25
N ALA A 489 -1.07 -43.10 19.01
CA ALA A 489 -0.67 -44.45 18.67
C ALA A 489 0.62 -44.80 19.43
N PRO A 490 0.78 -46.06 19.89
CA PRO A 490 1.75 -46.44 20.91
C PRO A 490 3.15 -46.63 20.36
N GLN A 491 4.15 -46.31 21.21
CA GLN A 491 5.57 -46.52 20.95
C GLN A 491 5.92 -48.02 20.81
N PRO A 492 7.01 -48.31 20.08
CA PRO A 492 8.09 -49.05 20.68
C PRO A 492 9.47 -48.38 20.52
N ASP A 493 10.27 -48.60 21.56
CA ASP A 493 11.68 -48.22 21.71
C ASP A 493 12.56 -48.73 20.58
N THR A 494 13.39 -47.86 19.99
CA THR A 494 14.80 -48.15 19.68
C THR A 494 15.54 -46.85 19.35
N ALA A 495 16.70 -46.71 19.97
CA ALA A 495 17.64 -45.61 19.79
C ALA A 495 18.28 -45.66 18.40
N ASP A 496 18.28 -44.49 17.69
CA ASP A 496 19.38 -44.11 16.82
C ASP A 496 19.40 -42.58 16.67
N GLN A 497 20.59 -42.01 16.81
CA GLN A 497 20.86 -40.59 16.78
C GLN A 497 20.75 -40.06 15.35
N GLN A 498 19.90 -39.08 15.14
CA GLN A 498 19.84 -38.28 13.90
C GLN A 498 20.07 -36.79 14.20
N PRO A 499 20.74 -36.04 13.27
CA PRO A 499 21.21 -34.70 13.55
C PRO A 499 20.06 -33.66 13.57
N GLY A 500 20.12 -32.82 14.58
CA GLY A 500 19.53 -31.50 14.72
C GLY A 500 18.25 -31.17 13.95
N SER A 501 17.08 -31.52 14.50
CA SER A 501 15.82 -30.88 14.10
C SER A 501 15.83 -29.45 14.64
N ALA A 502 15.82 -28.47 13.72
CA ALA A 502 15.57 -27.07 14.07
C ALA A 502 14.22 -27.00 14.81
N SER A 503 14.24 -26.54 16.04
CA SER A 503 13.02 -26.20 16.78
C SER A 503 12.16 -25.27 15.93
N PRO A 504 10.82 -25.43 15.94
CA PRO A 504 9.93 -24.45 15.33
C PRO A 504 10.28 -23.06 15.88
N ALA A 505 10.56 -22.11 14.99
CA ALA A 505 10.84 -20.73 15.39
C ALA A 505 9.70 -20.25 16.29
N GLU A 506 10.03 -19.73 17.48
CA GLU A 506 9.03 -19.10 18.33
C GLU A 506 8.26 -18.04 17.53
N PRO A 507 6.93 -17.98 17.65
CA PRO A 507 6.14 -16.97 16.93
C PRO A 507 6.63 -15.59 17.36
N ALA A 508 6.88 -14.73 16.35
CA ALA A 508 7.31 -13.36 16.57
C ALA A 508 6.36 -12.63 17.55
N PRO A 509 6.90 -11.85 18.48
CA PRO A 509 6.09 -11.11 19.45
C PRO A 509 5.13 -10.16 18.72
N LEU A 510 3.91 -10.00 19.23
CA LEU A 510 2.93 -9.05 18.72
C LEU A 510 3.43 -7.63 18.95
N VAL A 511 3.35 -6.78 17.91
CA VAL A 511 3.70 -5.36 17.99
C VAL A 511 2.41 -4.56 17.88
N ARG A 512 1.94 -3.97 18.98
CA ARG A 512 0.79 -3.08 18.93
C ARG A 512 1.14 -1.80 18.20
N ALA A 513 0.21 -1.27 17.38
CA ALA A 513 0.39 -0.10 16.52
C ALA A 513 1.66 -0.15 15.63
N PRO A 514 1.89 -1.22 14.84
CA PRO A 514 3.11 -1.37 14.04
C PRO A 514 3.23 -0.34 12.92
N SER A 515 2.17 0.39 12.58
CA SER A 515 2.18 1.51 11.63
C SER A 515 2.31 2.89 12.28
N ASN A 516 2.37 2.98 13.61
CA ASN A 516 2.73 4.23 14.30
C ASN A 516 4.23 4.51 14.17
N LEU A 517 4.62 5.07 13.03
CA LEU A 517 6.02 5.39 12.75
C LEU A 517 6.53 6.60 13.54
N THR A 518 5.63 7.42 14.10
CA THR A 518 6.00 8.57 14.93
C THR A 518 6.62 8.16 16.25
N GLY A 519 6.27 6.97 16.74
CA GLY A 519 6.66 6.47 18.06
C GLY A 519 6.04 7.23 19.23
N ILE A 520 5.07 8.11 18.96
CA ILE A 520 4.36 8.85 20.00
C ILE A 520 3.29 7.98 20.65
N CYS A 521 3.15 8.17 21.96
CA CYS A 521 2.02 7.68 22.76
C CYS A 521 1.56 8.81 23.67
N ASP A 522 0.31 9.22 23.53
CA ASP A 522 -0.33 10.14 24.47
C ASP A 522 -1.46 9.44 25.23
N PRO A 523 -1.24 9.04 26.49
CA PRO A 523 -2.25 8.37 27.29
C PRO A 523 -3.53 9.17 27.49
N SER A 524 -3.49 10.50 27.32
CA SER A 524 -4.66 11.35 27.52
C SER A 524 -5.68 11.25 26.40
N ILE A 525 -5.26 10.90 25.17
CA ILE A 525 -6.15 10.72 24.02
C ILE A 525 -6.44 9.24 23.74
N GLN A 526 -5.66 8.31 24.31
CA GLN A 526 -5.84 6.88 24.04
C GLN A 526 -7.26 6.38 24.34
N PRO A 527 -7.94 6.77 25.45
CA PRO A 527 -9.32 6.34 25.70
C PRO A 527 -10.34 6.86 24.68
N LEU A 528 -10.04 7.99 24.01
CA LEU A 528 -10.87 8.50 22.91
C LEU A 528 -10.67 7.67 21.65
N ILE A 529 -9.40 7.33 21.35
CA ILE A 529 -9.03 6.47 20.22
C ILE A 529 -9.67 5.09 20.39
N ASP A 530 -9.53 4.48 21.57
CA ASP A 530 -10.10 3.16 21.86
C ASP A 530 -11.63 3.18 21.75
N GLY A 531 -12.29 4.23 22.27
CA GLY A 531 -13.73 4.37 22.17
C GLY A 531 -14.26 4.66 20.76
N ALA A 532 -13.46 5.25 19.88
CA ALA A 532 -13.79 5.35 18.46
C ALA A 532 -13.66 3.99 17.78
N LEU A 533 -12.59 3.25 18.09
CA LEU A 533 -12.29 1.96 17.48
C LEU A 533 -13.32 0.88 17.85
N ASP A 534 -13.84 0.88 19.08
CA ASP A 534 -14.89 -0.04 19.53
C ASP A 534 -16.32 0.42 19.22
N GLY A 535 -16.47 1.63 18.66
CA GLY A 535 -17.74 2.22 18.26
C GLY A 535 -18.55 2.80 19.43
N SER A 536 -18.01 2.87 20.66
CA SER A 536 -18.68 3.49 21.82
C SER A 536 -18.68 5.01 21.76
N ARG A 537 -17.82 5.61 20.90
CA ARG A 537 -17.74 7.06 20.67
C ARG A 537 -17.90 7.40 19.21
N ASP A 538 -18.58 8.49 18.92
CA ASP A 538 -18.66 9.02 17.55
C ASP A 538 -17.29 9.49 17.06
N ILE A 539 -16.88 8.99 15.90
CA ILE A 539 -15.56 9.29 15.33
C ILE A 539 -15.37 10.78 15.00
N ASN A 540 -16.42 11.49 14.59
CA ASN A 540 -16.31 12.92 14.26
C ASN A 540 -16.01 13.74 15.52
N GLY A 541 -16.69 13.42 16.61
CA GLY A 541 -16.43 14.04 17.91
C GLY A 541 -15.03 13.71 18.44
N VAL A 542 -14.56 12.47 18.22
CA VAL A 542 -13.21 12.06 18.60
C VAL A 542 -12.16 12.82 17.78
N ILE A 543 -12.30 12.90 16.45
CA ILE A 543 -11.37 13.64 15.59
C ILE A 543 -11.29 15.11 16.04
N ALA A 544 -12.43 15.77 16.25
CA ALA A 544 -12.46 17.16 16.70
C ALA A 544 -11.72 17.37 18.03
N ALA A 545 -11.73 16.39 18.92
CA ALA A 545 -11.05 16.45 20.21
C ALA A 545 -9.55 16.12 20.14
N VAL A 546 -9.16 15.15 19.30
CA VAL A 546 -7.77 14.63 19.28
C VAL A 546 -6.87 15.38 18.29
N GLU A 547 -7.38 15.80 17.14
CA GLU A 547 -6.56 16.35 16.05
C GLU A 547 -5.78 17.62 16.45
N PRO A 548 -6.34 18.59 17.20
CA PRO A 548 -5.56 19.73 17.70
C PRO A 548 -4.37 19.31 18.56
N ARG A 549 -4.51 18.21 19.29
CA ARG A 549 -3.45 17.68 20.14
C ARG A 549 -2.37 16.99 19.32
N LEU A 550 -2.77 16.23 18.28
CA LEU A 550 -1.84 15.63 17.33
C LEU A 550 -1.02 16.70 16.60
N TRP A 551 -1.63 17.82 16.20
CA TRP A 551 -0.90 18.97 15.66
C TRP A 551 0.11 19.55 16.64
N ALA A 552 -0.25 19.63 17.93
CA ALA A 552 0.65 20.12 18.97
C ALA A 552 1.86 19.21 19.19
N MET A 553 1.73 17.91 18.91
CA MET A 553 2.84 16.95 18.97
C MET A 553 3.87 17.15 17.87
N ALA A 554 3.51 17.79 16.77
CA ALA A 554 4.37 18.15 15.64
C ALA A 554 5.20 16.96 15.11
N THR A 555 4.55 15.83 14.84
CA THR A 555 5.24 14.63 14.33
C THR A 555 4.98 14.34 12.87
N VAL A 556 3.89 14.85 12.31
CA VAL A 556 3.48 14.59 10.93
C VAL A 556 3.24 15.91 10.21
N LEU A 557 3.73 16.01 9.00
CA LEU A 557 3.45 17.06 8.04
C LEU A 557 2.77 16.41 6.83
N PRO A 558 1.42 16.49 6.72
CA PRO A 558 0.72 16.10 5.52
C PRO A 558 1.12 17.00 4.35
N ILE A 559 1.18 16.45 3.14
CA ILE A 559 1.68 17.18 1.96
C ILE A 559 0.61 17.22 0.88
N ILE A 560 0.31 16.07 0.28
CA ILE A 560 -0.67 15.97 -0.82
C ILE A 560 -1.47 14.68 -0.73
N GLN A 561 -2.68 14.71 -1.26
CA GLN A 561 -3.33 13.51 -1.76
C GLN A 561 -3.03 13.34 -3.24
N ASP A 562 -2.68 12.13 -3.64
CA ASP A 562 -2.29 11.79 -4.99
C ASP A 562 -3.45 11.93 -5.98
N THR A 563 -3.17 12.42 -7.19
CA THR A 563 -4.17 12.61 -8.24
C THR A 563 -3.60 12.12 -9.57
N THR A 564 -4.37 11.34 -10.30
CA THR A 564 -4.00 10.85 -11.64
C THR A 564 -4.98 11.31 -12.70
N ILE A 565 -4.52 11.37 -13.93
CA ILE A 565 -5.36 11.47 -15.12
C ILE A 565 -5.76 10.06 -15.51
N VAL A 566 -7.05 9.82 -15.68
CA VAL A 566 -7.58 8.59 -16.24
C VAL A 566 -8.20 8.87 -17.60
N ALA A 567 -7.98 7.96 -18.54
CA ALA A 567 -8.55 8.04 -19.87
C ALA A 567 -9.03 6.65 -20.33
N ALA A 568 -10.17 6.60 -21.00
CA ALA A 568 -10.66 5.42 -21.68
C ALA A 568 -10.93 5.74 -23.13
N GLY A 569 -10.23 5.04 -24.02
CA GLY A 569 -10.36 5.19 -25.46
C GLY A 569 -11.66 4.56 -26.00
N PRO A 570 -12.03 4.85 -27.25
CA PRO A 570 -13.27 4.37 -27.86
C PRO A 570 -13.24 2.85 -28.18
N SER A 571 -12.08 2.23 -28.13
CA SER A 571 -11.89 0.78 -28.36
C SER A 571 -12.15 -0.09 -27.13
N VAL A 572 -12.60 0.53 -26.00
CA VAL A 572 -12.97 -0.19 -24.77
C VAL A 572 -14.29 0.32 -24.21
N ARG A 573 -15.12 -0.59 -23.72
CA ARG A 573 -16.39 -0.29 -23.04
C ARG A 573 -16.36 -0.76 -21.59
N ASN A 574 -17.32 -0.26 -20.80
CA ASN A 574 -17.54 -0.61 -19.40
C ASN A 574 -16.41 -0.15 -18.45
N VAL A 575 -15.60 0.81 -18.85
CA VAL A 575 -14.58 1.40 -17.98
C VAL A 575 -15.21 2.56 -17.20
N SER A 576 -15.23 2.45 -15.88
CA SER A 576 -15.58 3.55 -14.98
C SER A 576 -14.38 4.49 -14.82
N LEU A 577 -14.62 5.80 -14.83
CA LEU A 577 -13.59 6.82 -14.55
C LEU A 577 -13.81 7.45 -13.17
N THR A 578 -14.40 6.72 -12.25
CA THR A 578 -14.57 7.15 -10.84
C THR A 578 -13.33 6.84 -10.03
N GLY A 579 -13.07 7.59 -8.98
CA GLY A 579 -11.88 7.45 -8.16
C GLY A 579 -12.14 7.60 -6.67
N ALA A 580 -11.08 7.62 -5.90
CA ALA A 580 -11.01 7.71 -4.44
C ALA A 580 -11.61 6.52 -3.66
N VAL A 581 -12.03 5.44 -4.32
CA VAL A 581 -12.23 4.15 -3.65
C VAL A 581 -10.94 3.33 -3.68
N PRO A 582 -10.69 2.47 -2.69
CA PRO A 582 -9.43 1.71 -2.58
C PRO A 582 -9.04 0.89 -3.82
N VAL A 583 -9.99 0.48 -4.65
CA VAL A 583 -9.72 -0.30 -5.89
C VAL A 583 -9.51 0.57 -7.14
N GLY A 584 -9.75 1.88 -7.06
CA GLY A 584 -9.62 2.79 -8.20
C GLY A 584 -10.51 2.43 -9.39
N ILE A 585 -10.03 2.70 -10.62
CA ILE A 585 -10.79 2.52 -11.87
C ILE A 585 -10.89 1.07 -12.33
N VAL A 586 -10.13 0.14 -11.76
CA VAL A 586 -10.08 -1.26 -12.22
C VAL A 586 -11.08 -2.19 -11.52
N GLY A 587 -11.89 -1.67 -10.59
CA GLY A 587 -12.82 -2.49 -9.81
C GLY A 587 -13.80 -3.30 -10.67
N ASP A 588 -14.12 -2.85 -11.87
CA ASP A 588 -15.00 -3.49 -12.86
C ASP A 588 -14.23 -4.07 -14.08
N ALA A 589 -12.90 -4.17 -14.01
CA ALA A 589 -12.09 -4.58 -15.17
C ALA A 589 -12.43 -6.01 -15.67
N GLY A 590 -12.99 -6.87 -14.84
CA GLY A 590 -13.52 -8.16 -15.28
C GLY A 590 -14.68 -8.05 -16.28
N ALA A 591 -15.39 -6.93 -16.32
CA ALA A 591 -16.50 -6.64 -17.24
C ALA A 591 -16.09 -5.77 -18.44
N TRP A 592 -14.83 -5.38 -18.55
CA TRP A 592 -14.36 -4.56 -19.69
C TRP A 592 -14.46 -5.32 -21.00
N VAL A 593 -14.87 -4.63 -22.06
CA VAL A 593 -15.01 -5.23 -23.40
C VAL A 593 -14.16 -4.46 -24.40
N LYS A 594 -13.22 -5.14 -25.05
CA LYS A 594 -12.49 -4.60 -26.19
C LYS A 594 -13.40 -4.60 -27.42
N VAL A 595 -13.52 -3.46 -28.07
CA VAL A 595 -14.28 -3.29 -29.30
C VAL A 595 -13.29 -3.24 -30.47
N ASN A 596 -13.39 -4.18 -31.39
CA ASN A 596 -12.62 -4.12 -32.64
C ASN A 596 -13.22 -3.01 -33.52
N ARG A 597 -12.38 -2.09 -33.97
CA ARG A 597 -12.71 -1.09 -34.99
C ARG A 597 -12.26 -1.57 -36.37
#